data_1c4dbddb5045ca95019423e2e3ae24c5
#
_entry.id   1c4dbddb5045ca95019423e2e3ae24c5
#
_cell.length_a   1.000
_cell.length_b   1.000
_cell.length_c   1.000
_cell.angle_alpha   90.00
_cell.angle_beta   90.00
_cell.angle_gamma   90.00
#
_symmetry.space_group_name_H-M   'P 1'
#
loop_
_entity.id
_entity.type
_entity.pdbx_description
1 polymer ?
#
loop_
_entity_poly.entity_id
_entity_poly.type
_entity_poly.pdbx_seq_one_letter_code
_entity_poly.pdbx_strand_id
1 'polypeptide(L)'
;TTYFGRKFGLMVFMDNTTKAVLYYAIVSHETNSAYKQGIDHLASLGVDVQSITCDGRRGLRTLFTYTPCQMCQFHQVQIVTRYLTRRPKNIASIELRRLTLNLTQLNKADFIEHLDYWLLTHEDYLSERSTNEDTGRSWYTHKRLRSAYRSLRTNSDWLFTYQEYEHLDIPNTTNSLEGLFS
;
A
#
# COMPACT_ATOMS: atom_id res chain seq x y z
N THR A 1 11.38 5.85 0.09
CA THR A 1 12.84 5.55 -0.14
C THR A 1 13.10 5.35 -1.62
N THR A 2 14.10 6.04 -2.15
CA THR A 2 14.59 5.86 -3.54
C THR A 2 15.94 5.16 -3.52
N TYR A 3 16.13 4.13 -4.36
CA TYR A 3 17.38 3.36 -4.42
C TYR A 3 18.24 3.78 -5.61
N PHE A 4 19.53 3.97 -5.37
CA PHE A 4 20.56 4.25 -6.37
C PHE A 4 21.35 2.98 -6.69
N GLY A 5 20.87 2.24 -7.68
CA GLY A 5 21.36 0.91 -8.00
C GLY A 5 21.12 -0.08 -6.85
N ARG A 6 22.12 -0.94 -6.58
CA ARG A 6 22.09 -1.94 -5.49
C ARG A 6 22.88 -1.52 -4.25
N LYS A 7 23.44 -0.31 -4.23
CA LYS A 7 24.43 0.09 -3.21
C LYS A 7 23.80 0.76 -2.00
N PHE A 8 22.87 1.69 -2.21
CA PHE A 8 22.23 2.43 -1.13
C PHE A 8 20.88 2.99 -1.56
N GLY A 9 20.05 3.31 -0.59
CA GLY A 9 18.79 4.05 -0.76
C GLY A 9 18.86 5.37 0.00
N LEU A 10 18.12 6.36 -0.48
CA LEU A 10 17.85 7.61 0.22
C LEU A 10 16.43 7.54 0.79
N MET A 11 16.33 7.51 2.11
CA MET A 11 15.06 7.64 2.83
C MET A 11 14.83 9.12 3.10
N VAL A 12 13.65 9.63 2.75
CA VAL A 12 13.30 11.05 2.93
C VAL A 12 11.97 11.16 3.68
N PHE A 13 11.93 12.05 4.63
CA PHE A 13 10.72 12.50 5.33
C PHE A 13 10.44 13.93 4.91
N MET A 14 9.25 14.14 4.38
CA MET A 14 8.83 15.43 3.83
C MET A 14 7.54 15.88 4.50
N ASP A 15 7.46 17.13 4.86
CA ASP A 15 6.21 17.74 5.30
C ASP A 15 5.25 17.89 4.10
N ASN A 16 4.01 17.41 4.28
CA ASN A 16 3.01 17.45 3.21
C ASN A 16 2.56 18.86 2.87
N THR A 17 2.52 19.76 3.84
CA THR A 17 2.01 21.13 3.66
C THR A 17 3.03 22.02 2.97
N THR A 18 4.22 22.09 3.53
CA THR A 18 5.29 22.98 3.05
C THR A 18 6.14 22.39 1.92
N LYS A 19 6.04 21.05 1.72
CA LYS A 19 6.90 20.26 0.83
C LYS A 19 8.39 20.32 1.20
N ALA A 20 8.71 20.76 2.41
CA ALA A 20 10.08 20.79 2.92
C ALA A 20 10.55 19.38 3.29
N VAL A 21 11.80 19.07 2.96
CA VAL A 21 12.45 17.85 3.45
C VAL A 21 12.85 18.10 4.92
N LEU A 22 12.22 17.38 5.83
CA LEU A 22 12.45 17.49 7.27
C LEU A 22 13.61 16.63 7.77
N TYR A 23 13.80 15.47 7.14
CA TYR A 23 14.85 14.52 7.49
C TYR A 23 15.18 13.64 6.30
N TYR A 24 16.44 13.25 6.18
CA TYR A 24 16.86 12.21 5.24
C TYR A 24 17.95 11.31 5.84
N ALA A 25 18.01 10.08 5.38
CA ALA A 25 19.05 9.14 5.75
C ALA A 25 19.47 8.28 4.57
N ILE A 26 20.78 8.00 4.47
CA ILE A 26 21.31 7.00 3.55
C ILE A 26 21.17 5.63 4.21
N VAL A 27 20.51 4.70 3.55
CA VAL A 27 20.23 3.36 4.08
C VAL A 27 20.72 2.29 3.08
N SER A 28 21.28 1.20 3.58
CA SER A 28 21.56 0.03 2.75
C SER A 28 20.28 -0.71 2.41
N HIS A 29 19.38 -0.80 3.38
CA HIS A 29 18.06 -1.41 3.28
C HIS A 29 17.04 -0.60 4.06
N GLU A 30 15.86 -0.49 3.50
CA GLU A 30 14.72 0.09 4.18
C GLU A 30 14.27 -0.82 5.32
N THR A 31 14.28 -0.33 6.56
CA THR A 31 13.90 -1.07 7.76
C THR A 31 12.90 -0.28 8.61
N ASN A 32 12.10 -0.97 9.43
CA ASN A 32 11.20 -0.31 10.38
C ASN A 32 11.99 0.52 11.41
N SER A 33 13.18 0.06 11.78
CA SER A 33 14.08 0.80 12.67
C SER A 33 14.53 2.13 12.06
N ALA A 34 14.84 2.18 10.77
CA ALA A 34 15.22 3.42 10.10
C ALA A 34 14.05 4.44 10.07
N TYR A 35 12.81 3.97 9.85
CA TYR A 35 11.62 4.82 9.97
C TYR A 35 11.46 5.36 11.39
N LYS A 36 11.60 4.50 12.40
CA LYS A 36 11.52 4.93 13.80
C LYS A 36 12.57 5.97 14.12
N GLN A 37 13.82 5.76 13.72
CA GLN A 37 14.91 6.73 13.94
C GLN A 37 14.60 8.10 13.32
N GLY A 38 14.02 8.13 12.10
CA GLY A 38 13.61 9.39 11.46
C GLY A 38 12.53 10.11 12.27
N ILE A 39 11.49 9.41 12.71
CA ILE A 39 10.42 10.00 13.54
C ILE A 39 10.94 10.44 14.91
N ASP A 40 11.76 9.62 15.58
CA ASP A 40 12.36 9.97 16.86
C ASP A 40 13.25 11.23 16.74
N HIS A 41 13.99 11.35 15.62
CA HIS A 41 14.79 12.54 15.34
C HIS A 41 13.91 13.79 15.18
N LEU A 42 12.83 13.71 14.40
CA LEU A 42 11.89 14.82 14.24
C LEU A 42 11.28 15.24 15.60
N ALA A 43 10.87 14.26 16.40
CA ALA A 43 10.35 14.53 17.74
C ALA A 43 11.39 15.21 18.64
N SER A 44 12.68 14.84 18.55
CA SER A 44 13.77 15.49 19.31
C SER A 44 14.00 16.94 18.91
N LEU A 45 13.58 17.34 17.71
CA LEU A 45 13.60 18.73 17.23
C LEU A 45 12.32 19.51 17.57
N GLY A 46 11.39 18.91 18.31
CA GLY A 46 10.11 19.52 18.67
C GLY A 46 9.05 19.47 17.56
N VAL A 47 9.26 18.64 16.51
CA VAL A 47 8.27 18.45 15.45
C VAL A 47 7.20 17.47 15.95
N ASP A 48 5.95 17.92 15.96
CA ASP A 48 4.79 17.08 16.24
C ASP A 48 4.33 16.39 14.93
N VAL A 49 4.54 15.07 14.84
CA VAL A 49 4.15 14.27 13.67
C VAL A 49 2.71 13.82 13.81
N GLN A 50 1.77 14.56 13.24
CA GLN A 50 0.34 14.35 13.34
C GLN A 50 -0.16 13.15 12.52
N SER A 51 0.51 12.83 11.40
CA SER A 51 0.16 11.70 10.54
C SER A 51 1.36 11.26 9.69
N ILE A 52 1.28 10.04 9.16
CA ILE A 52 2.32 9.46 8.29
C ILE A 52 1.65 8.87 7.05
N THR A 53 2.07 9.31 5.85
CA THR A 53 1.72 8.62 4.59
C THR A 53 2.93 7.85 4.06
N CYS A 54 2.76 6.56 3.80
CA CYS A 54 3.86 5.67 3.40
C CYS A 54 3.44 4.67 2.30
N ASP A 55 4.41 3.93 1.76
CA ASP A 55 4.21 2.96 0.66
C ASP A 55 3.58 1.62 1.06
N GLY A 56 3.21 1.46 2.32
CA GLY A 56 2.59 0.22 2.80
C GLY A 56 3.57 -0.85 3.26
N ARG A 57 4.79 -0.45 3.68
CA ARG A 57 5.77 -1.36 4.25
C ARG A 57 5.20 -2.08 5.49
N ARG A 58 5.40 -3.40 5.54
CA ARG A 58 4.98 -4.23 6.67
C ARG A 58 5.56 -3.72 8.00
N GLY A 59 4.69 -3.65 9.01
CA GLY A 59 5.06 -3.29 10.38
C GLY A 59 5.08 -1.79 10.67
N LEU A 60 4.99 -0.89 9.69
CA LEU A 60 4.92 0.55 9.95
C LEU A 60 3.66 0.93 10.72
N ARG A 61 2.49 0.40 10.33
CA ARG A 61 1.24 0.65 11.05
C ARG A 61 1.30 0.22 12.52
N THR A 62 1.96 -0.90 12.80
CA THR A 62 2.16 -1.40 14.17
C THR A 62 3.22 -0.58 14.93
N LEU A 63 4.22 -0.07 14.22
CA LEU A 63 5.28 0.74 14.81
C LEU A 63 4.75 2.10 15.29
N PHE A 64 3.80 2.69 14.55
CA PHE A 64 3.23 4.01 14.81
C PHE A 64 1.76 3.90 15.25
N THR A 65 1.50 3.11 16.29
CA THR A 65 0.15 2.78 16.76
C THR A 65 -0.69 4.02 17.17
N TYR A 66 -0.03 5.08 17.64
CA TYR A 66 -0.69 6.30 18.11
C TYR A 66 -0.70 7.43 17.08
N THR A 67 -0.07 7.23 15.92
CA THR A 67 -0.04 8.21 14.84
C THR A 67 -0.86 7.69 13.66
N PRO A 68 -1.87 8.42 13.16
CA PRO A 68 -2.61 8.05 11.97
C PRO A 68 -1.68 7.70 10.82
N CYS A 69 -1.78 6.47 10.30
CA CYS A 69 -0.91 5.96 9.25
C CYS A 69 -1.72 5.66 8.00
N GLN A 70 -1.49 6.42 6.94
CA GLN A 70 -2.11 6.26 5.63
C GLN A 70 -1.20 5.46 4.70
N MET A 71 -1.73 4.41 4.09
CA MET A 71 -1.03 3.75 2.99
C MET A 71 -1.27 4.51 1.68
N CYS A 72 -0.22 4.78 0.95
CA CYS A 72 -0.31 5.39 -0.37
C CYS A 72 -1.15 4.54 -1.33
N GLN A 73 -2.29 5.07 -1.79
CA GLN A 73 -3.21 4.37 -2.68
C GLN A 73 -2.57 4.04 -4.03
N PHE A 74 -1.66 4.88 -4.54
CA PHE A 74 -0.92 4.60 -5.76
C PHE A 74 -0.02 3.36 -5.61
N HIS A 75 0.66 3.19 -4.48
CA HIS A 75 1.45 1.98 -4.20
C HIS A 75 0.57 0.73 -4.09
N GLN A 76 -0.64 0.83 -3.54
CA GLN A 76 -1.60 -0.28 -3.55
C GLN A 76 -2.00 -0.67 -4.98
N VAL A 77 -2.26 0.30 -5.87
CA VAL A 77 -2.50 0.04 -7.30
C VAL A 77 -1.32 -0.67 -7.94
N GLN A 78 -0.09 -0.28 -7.62
CA GLN A 78 1.11 -0.96 -8.12
C GLN A 78 1.23 -2.40 -7.61
N ILE A 79 0.90 -2.66 -6.34
CA ILE A 79 0.89 -4.02 -5.76
C ILE A 79 -0.09 -4.91 -6.52
N VAL A 80 -1.33 -4.47 -6.72
CA VAL A 80 -2.34 -5.22 -7.48
C VAL A 80 -1.91 -5.42 -8.93
N THR A 81 -1.34 -4.39 -9.56
CA THR A 81 -0.85 -4.48 -10.95
C THR A 81 0.28 -5.50 -11.09
N ARG A 82 1.17 -5.66 -10.09
CA ARG A 82 2.19 -6.72 -10.09
C ARG A 82 1.60 -8.12 -10.04
N TYR A 83 0.47 -8.31 -9.34
CA TYR A 83 -0.24 -9.59 -9.32
C TYR A 83 -1.03 -9.85 -10.61
N LEU A 84 -1.77 -8.88 -11.11
CA LEU A 84 -2.75 -9.05 -12.20
C LEU A 84 -2.22 -8.68 -13.58
N THR A 85 -1.04 -8.05 -13.67
CA THR A 85 -0.50 -7.39 -14.87
C THR A 85 -1.25 -6.10 -15.26
N ARG A 86 -0.69 -5.35 -16.21
CA ARG A 86 -1.35 -4.12 -16.73
C ARG A 86 -2.55 -4.41 -17.62
N ARG A 87 -2.58 -5.58 -18.27
CA ARG A 87 -3.61 -6.02 -19.23
C ARG A 87 -4.06 -7.45 -18.89
N PRO A 88 -4.84 -7.64 -17.82
CA PRO A 88 -5.36 -8.95 -17.46
C PRO A 88 -6.33 -9.44 -18.53
N LYS A 89 -6.44 -10.77 -18.70
CA LYS A 89 -7.27 -11.38 -19.75
C LYS A 89 -8.57 -11.98 -19.21
N ASN A 90 -8.58 -12.47 -17.97
CA ASN A 90 -9.79 -13.06 -17.39
C ASN A 90 -10.65 -11.98 -16.71
N ILE A 91 -11.96 -12.19 -16.69
CA ILE A 91 -12.96 -11.22 -16.25
C ILE A 91 -12.74 -10.81 -14.77
N ALA A 92 -12.51 -11.77 -13.89
CA ALA A 92 -12.28 -11.53 -12.47
C ALA A 92 -11.07 -10.59 -12.22
N SER A 93 -9.97 -10.80 -12.96
CA SER A 93 -8.78 -9.93 -12.85
C SER A 93 -9.02 -8.54 -13.47
N ILE A 94 -9.82 -8.45 -14.55
CA ILE A 94 -10.17 -7.16 -15.19
C ILE A 94 -10.99 -6.33 -14.21
N GLU A 95 -12.01 -6.91 -13.59
CA GLU A 95 -12.90 -6.23 -12.65
C GLU A 95 -12.17 -5.81 -11.38
N LEU A 96 -11.39 -6.70 -10.76
CA LEU A 96 -10.61 -6.36 -9.56
C LEU A 96 -9.60 -5.23 -9.84
N ARG A 97 -8.97 -5.26 -11.02
CA ARG A 97 -8.08 -4.18 -11.42
C ARG A 97 -8.83 -2.87 -11.64
N ARG A 98 -10.02 -2.88 -12.25
CA ARG A 98 -10.86 -1.69 -12.44
C ARG A 98 -11.25 -1.09 -11.10
N LEU A 99 -11.72 -1.91 -10.16
CA LEU A 99 -12.02 -1.47 -8.79
C LEU A 99 -10.78 -0.81 -8.14
N THR A 100 -9.62 -1.45 -8.26
CA THR A 100 -8.37 -0.91 -7.71
C THR A 100 -7.96 0.43 -8.33
N LEU A 101 -8.18 0.63 -9.62
CA LEU A 101 -7.85 1.91 -10.29
C LEU A 101 -8.78 3.06 -9.86
N ASN A 102 -9.98 2.73 -9.37
CA ASN A 102 -10.94 3.70 -8.84
C ASN A 102 -10.75 3.99 -7.34
N LEU A 103 -9.69 3.47 -6.71
CA LEU A 103 -9.46 3.57 -5.27
C LEU A 103 -9.50 5.01 -4.75
N THR A 104 -8.95 5.97 -5.52
CA THR A 104 -8.93 7.40 -5.15
C THR A 104 -10.28 8.11 -5.32
N GLN A 105 -11.25 7.49 -5.98
CA GLN A 105 -12.56 8.06 -6.28
C GLN A 105 -13.66 7.51 -5.34
N LEU A 106 -13.35 6.49 -4.55
CA LEU A 106 -14.30 5.82 -3.67
C LEU A 106 -14.05 6.21 -2.22
N ASN A 107 -15.10 6.19 -1.43
CA ASN A 107 -14.95 6.15 0.03
C ASN A 107 -14.73 4.70 0.50
N LYS A 108 -14.37 4.54 1.79
CA LYS A 108 -14.07 3.24 2.38
C LYS A 108 -15.27 2.27 2.30
N ALA A 109 -16.47 2.76 2.58
CA ALA A 109 -17.69 1.93 2.61
C ALA A 109 -17.99 1.37 1.22
N ASP A 110 -18.05 2.25 0.22
CA ASP A 110 -18.30 1.84 -1.18
C ASP A 110 -17.22 0.91 -1.70
N PHE A 111 -15.94 1.18 -1.38
CA PHE A 111 -14.84 0.31 -1.77
C PHE A 111 -14.99 -1.10 -1.21
N ILE A 112 -15.32 -1.23 0.08
CA ILE A 112 -15.51 -2.52 0.74
C ILE A 112 -16.72 -3.25 0.16
N GLU A 113 -17.85 -2.57 -0.05
CA GLU A 113 -19.05 -3.14 -0.68
C GLU A 113 -18.74 -3.73 -2.07
N HIS A 114 -18.05 -2.96 -2.92
CA HIS A 114 -17.63 -3.43 -4.25
C HIS A 114 -16.66 -4.61 -4.17
N LEU A 115 -15.75 -4.59 -3.21
CA LEU A 115 -14.77 -5.67 -3.03
C LEU A 115 -15.43 -6.96 -2.54
N ASP A 116 -16.43 -6.86 -1.65
CA ASP A 116 -17.20 -7.99 -1.14
C ASP A 116 -18.12 -8.55 -2.24
N TYR A 117 -18.78 -7.69 -3.02
CA TYR A 117 -19.55 -8.10 -4.20
C TYR A 117 -18.69 -8.85 -5.23
N TRP A 118 -17.50 -8.31 -5.53
CA TRP A 118 -16.56 -8.97 -6.41
C TRP A 118 -16.14 -10.36 -5.89
N LEU A 119 -15.90 -10.50 -4.59
CA LEU A 119 -15.57 -11.80 -3.97
C LEU A 119 -16.69 -12.81 -4.16
N LEU A 120 -17.93 -12.42 -3.84
CA LEU A 120 -19.11 -13.29 -4.00
C LEU A 120 -19.30 -13.73 -5.46
N THR A 121 -19.11 -12.80 -6.40
CA THR A 121 -19.27 -13.10 -7.84
C THR A 121 -18.22 -14.09 -8.36
N HIS A 122 -17.02 -14.11 -7.78
CA HIS A 122 -15.90 -14.91 -8.28
C HIS A 122 -15.42 -15.99 -7.31
N GLU A 123 -16.20 -16.32 -6.26
CA GLU A 123 -15.81 -17.26 -5.21
C GLU A 123 -15.47 -18.65 -5.76
N ASP A 124 -16.31 -19.19 -6.64
CA ASP A 124 -16.07 -20.51 -7.25
C ASP A 124 -14.79 -20.52 -8.07
N TYR A 125 -14.57 -19.50 -8.90
CA TYR A 125 -13.35 -19.33 -9.69
C TYR A 125 -12.10 -19.23 -8.80
N LEU A 126 -12.18 -18.49 -7.69
CA LEU A 126 -11.08 -18.37 -6.74
C LEU A 126 -10.82 -19.67 -5.95
N SER A 127 -11.83 -20.52 -5.83
CA SER A 127 -11.74 -21.80 -5.10
C SER A 127 -11.17 -22.94 -5.92
N GLU A 128 -11.04 -22.77 -7.24
CA GLU A 128 -10.44 -23.75 -8.13
C GLU A 128 -9.05 -24.19 -7.67
N ARG A 129 -8.80 -25.49 -7.75
CA ARG A 129 -7.53 -26.11 -7.34
C ARG A 129 -6.91 -26.87 -8.51
N SER A 130 -5.60 -26.75 -8.60
CA SER A 130 -4.76 -27.57 -9.47
C SER A 130 -4.03 -28.60 -8.62
N THR A 131 -3.85 -29.82 -9.16
CA THR A 131 -3.12 -30.91 -8.49
C THR A 131 -2.01 -31.39 -9.41
N ASN A 132 -0.84 -31.62 -8.87
CA ASN A 132 0.23 -32.33 -9.57
C ASN A 132 -0.04 -33.82 -9.48
N GLU A 133 -0.18 -34.50 -10.61
CA GLU A 133 -0.55 -35.93 -10.68
C GLU A 133 0.55 -36.84 -10.11
N ASP A 134 1.83 -36.47 -10.25
CA ASP A 134 2.96 -37.29 -9.79
C ASP A 134 3.15 -37.24 -8.28
N THR A 135 2.92 -36.04 -7.67
CA THR A 135 3.21 -35.82 -6.24
C THR A 135 1.96 -35.75 -5.37
N GLY A 136 0.76 -35.70 -5.96
CA GLY A 136 -0.52 -35.48 -5.27
C GLY A 136 -0.65 -34.06 -4.63
N ARG A 137 0.32 -33.18 -4.81
CA ARG A 137 0.33 -31.84 -4.23
C ARG A 137 -0.72 -30.96 -4.89
N SER A 138 -1.59 -30.38 -4.09
CA SER A 138 -2.66 -29.49 -4.56
C SER A 138 -2.43 -28.03 -4.12
N TRP A 139 -2.85 -27.08 -4.97
CA TRP A 139 -2.79 -25.64 -4.69
C TRP A 139 -3.93 -24.90 -5.37
N TYR A 140 -4.23 -23.67 -4.94
CA TYR A 140 -5.18 -22.81 -5.64
C TYR A 140 -4.66 -22.43 -7.03
N THR A 141 -5.47 -22.64 -8.04
CA THR A 141 -5.15 -22.34 -9.44
C THR A 141 -4.85 -20.84 -9.63
N HIS A 142 -5.67 -19.99 -9.05
CA HIS A 142 -5.61 -18.54 -9.22
C HIS A 142 -4.87 -17.82 -8.07
N LYS A 143 -3.69 -18.32 -7.67
CA LYS A 143 -2.91 -17.78 -6.54
C LYS A 143 -2.67 -16.27 -6.62
N ARG A 144 -2.31 -15.77 -7.81
CA ARG A 144 -1.99 -14.34 -7.98
C ARG A 144 -3.22 -13.46 -7.80
N LEU A 145 -4.37 -13.86 -8.34
CA LEU A 145 -5.63 -13.16 -8.17
C LEU A 145 -6.06 -13.14 -6.70
N ARG A 146 -5.96 -14.29 -6.02
CA ARG A 146 -6.20 -14.39 -4.56
C ARG A 146 -5.28 -13.47 -3.76
N SER A 147 -4.00 -13.36 -4.15
CA SER A 147 -3.04 -12.47 -3.49
C SER A 147 -3.37 -10.99 -3.73
N ALA A 148 -3.83 -10.64 -4.93
CA ALA A 148 -4.29 -9.28 -5.23
C ALA A 148 -5.49 -8.89 -4.37
N TYR A 149 -6.53 -9.72 -4.33
CA TYR A 149 -7.69 -9.52 -3.46
C TYR A 149 -7.29 -9.40 -1.99
N ARG A 150 -6.49 -10.37 -1.50
CA ARG A 150 -6.04 -10.37 -0.10
C ARG A 150 -5.27 -9.09 0.26
N SER A 151 -4.44 -8.57 -0.64
CA SER A 151 -3.71 -7.34 -0.38
C SER A 151 -4.65 -6.13 -0.22
N LEU A 152 -5.70 -6.04 -1.03
CA LEU A 152 -6.72 -5.00 -0.92
C LEU A 152 -7.48 -5.12 0.40
N ARG A 153 -7.94 -6.33 0.73
CA ARG A 153 -8.71 -6.58 1.96
C ARG A 153 -7.90 -6.31 3.23
N THR A 154 -6.63 -6.75 3.26
CA THR A 154 -5.75 -6.55 4.42
C THR A 154 -5.39 -5.09 4.61
N ASN A 155 -5.24 -4.34 3.52
CA ASN A 155 -4.80 -2.94 3.57
C ASN A 155 -5.96 -1.94 3.62
N SER A 156 -7.22 -2.39 3.50
CA SER A 156 -8.39 -1.51 3.41
C SER A 156 -8.48 -0.49 4.52
N ASP A 157 -8.16 -0.86 5.77
CA ASP A 157 -8.27 0.04 6.91
C ASP A 157 -7.33 1.25 6.83
N TRP A 158 -6.12 1.07 6.33
CA TRP A 158 -5.15 2.15 6.26
C TRP A 158 -5.01 2.78 4.86
N LEU A 159 -5.74 2.28 3.88
CA LEU A 159 -5.91 2.94 2.57
C LEU A 159 -6.85 4.14 2.64
N PHE A 160 -7.68 4.23 3.69
CA PHE A 160 -8.69 5.27 3.87
C PHE A 160 -8.54 6.00 5.20
N THR A 161 -7.38 5.94 5.86
CA THR A 161 -7.10 6.68 7.10
C THR A 161 -7.38 8.18 6.94
N TYR A 162 -7.08 8.74 5.75
CA TYR A 162 -7.34 10.16 5.46
C TYR A 162 -8.81 10.55 5.59
N GLN A 163 -9.76 9.64 5.39
CA GLN A 163 -11.19 9.90 5.55
C GLN A 163 -11.62 9.87 7.03
N GLU A 164 -10.90 9.12 7.87
CA GLU A 164 -11.18 9.05 9.31
C GLU A 164 -10.64 10.27 10.07
N TYR A 165 -9.63 10.96 9.50
CA TYR A 165 -8.93 12.11 10.09
C TYR A 165 -8.94 13.31 9.14
N GLU A 166 -10.12 13.71 8.64
CA GLU A 166 -10.28 14.79 7.65
C GLU A 166 -9.61 16.11 8.08
N HIS A 167 -9.65 16.42 9.39
CA HIS A 167 -9.05 17.64 9.96
C HIS A 167 -7.52 17.69 9.85
N LEU A 168 -6.84 16.57 9.55
CA LEU A 168 -5.39 16.51 9.37
C LEU A 168 -4.92 16.68 7.93
N ASP A 169 -5.85 16.75 6.96
CA ASP A 169 -5.55 16.86 5.52
C ASP A 169 -4.48 15.85 5.04
N ILE A 170 -4.64 14.59 5.47
CA ILE A 170 -3.69 13.51 5.18
C ILE A 170 -3.71 13.19 3.68
N PRO A 171 -2.57 13.24 2.97
CA PRO A 171 -2.54 12.89 1.56
C PRO A 171 -2.75 11.39 1.36
N ASN A 172 -3.63 11.01 0.44
CA ASN A 172 -3.87 9.61 0.09
C ASN A 172 -2.80 9.02 -0.84
N THR A 173 -1.86 9.83 -1.33
CA THR A 173 -0.73 9.41 -2.17
C THR A 173 0.57 10.11 -1.76
N THR A 174 1.71 9.53 -2.17
CA THR A 174 3.06 10.08 -1.97
C THR A 174 3.63 10.73 -3.24
N ASN A 175 2.78 11.09 -4.21
CA ASN A 175 3.21 11.61 -5.52
C ASN A 175 4.09 12.87 -5.42
N SER A 176 3.83 13.74 -4.44
CA SER A 176 4.64 14.95 -4.21
C SER A 176 6.08 14.60 -3.77
N LEU A 177 6.26 13.51 -3.02
CA LEU A 177 7.59 13.03 -2.63
C LEU A 177 8.32 12.39 -3.82
N GLU A 178 7.61 11.65 -4.70
CA GLU A 178 8.18 11.03 -5.89
C GLU A 178 8.66 12.09 -6.90
N GLY A 179 7.97 13.24 -6.97
CA GLY A 179 8.36 14.39 -7.79
C GLY A 179 9.71 15.02 -7.43
N LEU A 180 10.24 14.80 -6.21
CA LEU A 180 11.58 15.27 -5.83
C LEU A 180 12.72 14.50 -6.53
N PHE A 181 12.43 13.31 -7.08
CA PHE A 181 13.42 12.42 -7.68
C PHE A 181 13.24 12.26 -9.20
N SER A 182 12.42 13.12 -9.81
CA SER A 182 12.07 13.07 -11.25
C SER A 182 12.99 13.96 -12.09
#